data_eab56ffabb54fc6eb4b1b49820db41ce
#
_entry.id   eab56ffabb54fc6eb4b1b49820db41ce
#
_cell.length_a   1.000
_cell.length_b   1.000
_cell.length_c   1.000
_cell.angle_alpha   90.00
_cell.angle_beta   90.00
_cell.angle_gamma   90.00
#
_symmetry.space_group_name_H-M   'P 1'
#
loop_
_entity.id
_entity.type
_entity.pdbx_description
1 polymer ?
#
loop_
_entity_poly.entity_id
_entity_poly.type
_entity_poly.pdbx_seq_one_letter_code
_entity_poly.pdbx_strand_id
1 'polypeptide(L)'
;MPDRPKKMERQAGGGILSRFRKRLPLHRAGPPQENLGEVVKEPERALEHCLPNLAGGQHFFEYLLVVSLKRKHSGEDYEPRIIYQFPKRENLLRGQQEEEERLLGAIPLFCFPDGNERAPLTECPRETFSFVLTNVDGSRKIGYCRRLLPDGHGPRLPRVYCIISCIGCFGLFSKILDEVEKRHQISMAIIYPFMQGLREAAFPAPGKTVTLKSFIPDSGTEFISLTRPLDSHLEHVDFRSLMRCLSFEQILQIFASAVLERRIIFLAEGLSTLSQCIHATAALLYPFSWAHTYIPVVPESLLGTVCCPTPFMVGVQMRFRQEVLLVNLCEGTFLMSVGDEKDILPPKLQDDILESLSQGIKESQTSEQINEHVSRPFVQFFVKTVGHYASYIKREVNGQGRFQERAFYKALTSKANRRFVKKFVKTQLFSLFIQEAEKSKNPPADYFQKKIREYEEQKKQKKPKEKTVK
;
A
#
# COMPACT_ATOMS: atom_id res chain seq x y z
N MET A 1 -25.29 -47.79 -41.64
CA MET A 1 -25.81 -47.13 -40.44
C MET A 1 -24.67 -47.01 -39.45
N PRO A 2 -24.13 -45.81 -39.23
CA PRO A 2 -23.03 -45.61 -38.27
C PRO A 2 -23.57 -45.12 -36.93
N ASP A 3 -22.87 -45.55 -35.90
CA ASP A 3 -23.09 -45.31 -34.47
C ASP A 3 -23.03 -43.83 -34.05
N ARG A 4 -23.90 -43.49 -33.11
CA ARG A 4 -23.89 -42.17 -32.42
C ARG A 4 -22.83 -42.19 -31.33
N PRO A 5 -22.03 -41.11 -31.15
CA PRO A 5 -21.10 -41.00 -30.03
C PRO A 5 -21.82 -40.59 -28.74
N LYS A 6 -21.46 -41.26 -27.64
CA LYS A 6 -21.90 -41.01 -26.26
C LYS A 6 -21.47 -39.62 -25.78
N LYS A 7 -22.40 -38.86 -25.19
CA LYS A 7 -22.14 -37.62 -24.44
C LYS A 7 -21.25 -37.94 -23.22
N MET A 8 -20.08 -37.34 -23.19
CA MET A 8 -19.24 -37.22 -22.00
C MET A 8 -19.81 -36.11 -21.11
N GLU A 9 -20.33 -36.46 -19.96
CA GLU A 9 -20.67 -35.50 -18.89
C GLU A 9 -19.40 -34.87 -18.35
N ARG A 10 -19.29 -33.57 -18.48
CA ARG A 10 -18.26 -32.78 -17.81
C ARG A 10 -18.65 -32.65 -16.33
N GLN A 11 -17.96 -33.33 -15.45
CA GLN A 11 -17.97 -33.05 -14.03
C GLN A 11 -17.31 -31.65 -13.83
N ALA A 12 -18.13 -30.68 -13.43
CA ALA A 12 -17.67 -29.39 -13.00
C ALA A 12 -16.94 -29.51 -11.66
N GLY A 13 -15.64 -29.27 -11.65
CA GLY A 13 -14.83 -29.18 -10.45
C GLY A 13 -15.31 -27.99 -9.59
N GLY A 14 -16.03 -28.31 -8.50
CA GLY A 14 -16.41 -27.37 -7.49
C GLY A 14 -15.16 -26.92 -6.72
N GLY A 15 -14.66 -25.75 -7.06
CA GLY A 15 -13.46 -25.17 -6.47
C GLY A 15 -13.62 -24.81 -5.00
N ILE A 16 -12.49 -24.68 -4.35
CA ILE A 16 -12.22 -24.37 -2.94
C ILE A 16 -13.06 -23.20 -2.37
N LEU A 17 -13.56 -22.29 -3.20
CA LEU A 17 -14.44 -21.18 -2.84
C LEU A 17 -15.78 -21.59 -2.21
N SER A 18 -16.28 -22.83 -2.48
CA SER A 18 -17.52 -23.32 -1.88
C SER A 18 -17.37 -23.70 -0.40
N ARG A 19 -16.15 -24.01 0.05
CA ARG A 19 -15.88 -24.35 1.47
C ARG A 19 -15.82 -23.14 2.39
N PHE A 20 -15.48 -21.95 1.86
CA PHE A 20 -15.46 -20.71 2.65
C PHE A 20 -16.86 -20.11 2.85
N ARG A 21 -17.81 -20.34 1.94
CA ARG A 21 -19.20 -19.83 2.05
C ARG A 21 -20.08 -20.56 3.09
N LYS A 22 -19.72 -21.76 3.52
CA LYS A 22 -20.57 -22.60 4.39
C LYS A 22 -20.38 -22.39 5.90
N ARG A 23 -19.60 -21.40 6.38
CA ARG A 23 -19.35 -21.21 7.81
C ARG A 23 -19.71 -19.83 8.37
N LEU A 24 -20.60 -19.08 7.74
CA LEU A 24 -21.20 -17.89 8.33
C LEU A 24 -22.69 -18.13 8.60
N PRO A 25 -23.15 -18.23 9.85
CA PRO A 25 -24.56 -18.26 10.16
C PRO A 25 -25.18 -16.88 9.96
N LEU A 26 -26.14 -16.81 9.02
CA LEU A 26 -27.02 -15.66 8.86
C LEU A 26 -28.04 -15.67 10.01
N HIS A 27 -27.83 -14.88 11.04
CA HIS A 27 -28.89 -14.53 11.97
C HIS A 27 -29.82 -13.48 11.31
N ARG A 28 -31.06 -13.90 11.03
CA ARG A 28 -32.17 -12.97 10.74
C ARG A 28 -32.48 -12.22 12.03
N ALA A 29 -32.24 -10.91 12.05
CA ALA A 29 -32.74 -10.03 13.09
C ALA A 29 -34.16 -9.54 12.71
N GLY A 30 -35.11 -9.68 13.62
CA GLY A 30 -36.43 -9.08 13.54
C GLY A 30 -36.38 -7.58 13.86
N PRO A 31 -37.47 -6.82 13.68
CA PRO A 31 -37.47 -5.37 13.79
C PRO A 31 -37.26 -4.90 15.24
N PRO A 32 -36.53 -3.77 15.44
CA PRO A 32 -36.24 -3.27 16.78
C PRO A 32 -37.46 -2.56 17.43
N GLN A 33 -37.70 -2.88 18.70
CA GLN A 33 -38.54 -2.06 19.59
C GLN A 33 -37.74 -0.85 20.10
N GLU A 34 -38.39 0.30 20.06
CA GLU A 34 -37.89 1.54 20.63
C GLU A 34 -37.79 1.44 22.16
N ASN A 35 -36.65 1.83 22.70
CA ASN A 35 -36.55 2.30 24.09
C ASN A 35 -35.63 3.55 24.12
N LEU A 36 -36.24 4.59 24.71
CA LEU A 36 -35.64 5.90 24.94
C LEU A 36 -34.58 5.85 26.06
N GLY A 37 -33.49 6.57 25.82
CA GLY A 37 -32.72 7.24 26.87
C GLY A 37 -31.47 6.55 27.35
N GLU A 38 -30.34 6.94 26.71
CA GLU A 38 -29.11 7.24 27.42
C GLU A 38 -28.18 8.01 26.49
N VAL A 39 -27.70 9.17 27.00
CA VAL A 39 -26.74 10.05 26.32
C VAL A 39 -25.41 9.36 26.30
N VAL A 40 -25.01 8.78 25.15
CA VAL A 40 -23.66 8.25 24.91
C VAL A 40 -22.80 9.37 24.35
N LYS A 41 -21.79 9.74 25.13
CA LYS A 41 -20.70 10.64 24.71
C LYS A 41 -19.99 10.06 23.49
N GLU A 42 -19.77 10.93 22.49
CA GLU A 42 -19.05 10.64 21.25
C GLU A 42 -17.68 9.99 21.47
N PRO A 43 -17.25 9.11 20.57
CA PRO A 43 -15.85 8.77 20.43
C PRO A 43 -15.18 9.65 19.34
N GLU A 44 -14.47 10.67 19.77
CA GLU A 44 -13.29 11.13 19.02
C GLU A 44 -12.34 9.95 18.92
N ARG A 45 -12.14 9.35 17.75
CA ARG A 45 -11.00 8.44 17.46
C ARG A 45 -11.33 7.47 16.33
N ALA A 46 -11.31 7.93 15.09
CA ALA A 46 -11.36 7.02 13.94
C ALA A 46 -9.97 6.79 13.27
N LEU A 47 -8.91 7.45 13.73
CA LEU A 47 -7.53 7.29 13.21
C LEU A 47 -6.55 6.68 14.22
N GLU A 48 -6.95 6.47 15.48
CA GLU A 48 -6.11 5.85 16.52
C GLU A 48 -6.41 4.36 16.77
N HIS A 49 -7.39 3.75 16.09
CA HIS A 49 -7.85 2.39 16.38
C HIS A 49 -7.01 1.25 15.76
N CYS A 50 -5.85 1.53 15.18
CA CYS A 50 -4.88 0.48 14.81
C CYS A 50 -3.92 0.07 15.93
N LEU A 51 -4.06 0.61 17.14
CA LEU A 51 -3.16 0.30 18.23
C LEU A 51 -3.92 -0.40 19.38
N PRO A 52 -3.54 -1.61 19.78
CA PRO A 52 -3.91 -2.09 21.09
C PRO A 52 -3.37 -1.08 22.13
N ASN A 53 -4.18 -0.72 23.14
CA ASN A 53 -3.81 0.13 24.26
C ASN A 53 -2.61 -0.50 25.00
N LEU A 54 -1.40 -0.21 24.53
CA LEU A 54 -0.15 -0.53 25.19
C LEU A 54 0.31 0.72 25.93
N ALA A 55 0.45 0.61 27.20
CA ALA A 55 0.96 1.65 28.12
C ALA A 55 2.40 2.09 27.82
N GLY A 56 2.90 1.92 26.58
CA GLY A 56 4.29 2.15 26.18
C GLY A 56 4.50 2.93 24.88
N GLY A 57 3.45 3.49 24.22
CA GLY A 57 3.62 4.21 22.95
C GLY A 57 3.70 3.30 21.71
N GLN A 58 3.84 3.91 20.52
CA GLN A 58 3.93 3.22 19.25
C GLN A 58 5.32 2.56 19.09
N HIS A 59 5.35 1.26 18.78
CA HIS A 59 6.57 0.55 18.45
C HIS A 59 6.91 0.65 16.95
N PHE A 60 8.19 0.46 16.59
CA PHE A 60 8.62 0.38 15.20
C PHE A 60 7.98 -0.78 14.45
N PHE A 61 7.76 -1.90 15.13
CA PHE A 61 7.21 -3.10 14.51
C PHE A 61 6.39 -3.93 15.51
N GLU A 62 5.48 -4.75 14.97
CA GLU A 62 4.72 -5.71 15.74
C GLU A 62 5.47 -7.04 15.91
N TYR A 63 6.03 -7.53 14.79
CA TYR A 63 6.75 -8.81 14.75
C TYR A 63 8.01 -8.72 13.90
N LEU A 64 9.05 -9.43 14.33
CA LEU A 64 10.10 -9.97 13.48
C LEU A 64 9.84 -11.47 13.32
N LEU A 65 9.71 -11.94 12.11
CA LEU A 65 9.50 -13.34 11.77
C LEU A 65 10.63 -13.82 10.88
N VAL A 66 11.05 -15.08 11.07
CA VAL A 66 11.93 -15.75 10.11
C VAL A 66 11.15 -16.92 9.53
N VAL A 67 10.98 -16.91 8.22
CA VAL A 67 10.25 -17.96 7.48
C VAL A 67 11.25 -18.77 6.67
N SER A 68 11.12 -20.08 6.69
CA SER A 68 11.96 -21.00 5.93
C SER A 68 11.12 -22.06 5.26
N LEU A 69 11.61 -22.57 4.15
CA LEU A 69 11.00 -23.70 3.46
C LEU A 69 11.35 -25.00 4.19
N LYS A 70 10.35 -25.81 4.54
CA LYS A 70 10.52 -27.15 5.10
C LYS A 70 9.92 -28.19 4.16
N ARG A 71 10.56 -29.34 4.02
CA ARG A 71 10.01 -30.46 3.22
C ARG A 71 8.69 -30.93 3.81
N LYS A 72 7.71 -31.13 2.96
CA LYS A 72 6.47 -31.81 3.34
C LYS A 72 6.72 -33.28 3.63
N HIS A 73 5.87 -33.89 4.45
CA HIS A 73 5.96 -35.32 4.72
C HIS A 73 5.78 -36.22 3.48
N SER A 74 5.15 -35.70 2.41
CA SER A 74 5.03 -36.33 1.10
C SER A 74 6.34 -36.42 0.29
N GLY A 75 7.37 -35.69 0.68
CA GLY A 75 8.76 -35.88 0.20
C GLY A 75 9.18 -35.06 -1.00
N GLU A 76 8.29 -34.53 -1.85
CA GLU A 76 8.64 -33.83 -3.07
C GLU A 76 8.54 -32.31 -2.99
N ASP A 77 7.62 -31.77 -2.17
CA ASP A 77 7.34 -30.36 -2.07
C ASP A 77 7.86 -29.73 -0.79
N TYR A 78 8.10 -28.42 -0.85
CA TYR A 78 8.38 -27.60 0.30
C TYR A 78 7.14 -26.82 0.75
N GLU A 79 7.08 -26.46 2.03
CA GLU A 79 6.09 -25.52 2.55
C GLU A 79 6.80 -24.42 3.37
N PRO A 80 6.35 -23.16 3.24
CA PRO A 80 6.90 -22.07 4.03
C PRO A 80 6.36 -22.15 5.46
N ARG A 81 7.26 -22.16 6.45
CA ARG A 81 6.93 -22.16 7.88
C ARG A 81 7.70 -21.12 8.66
N ILE A 82 7.06 -20.51 9.64
CA ILE A 82 7.71 -19.64 10.60
C ILE A 82 8.60 -20.49 11.49
N ILE A 83 9.90 -20.21 11.50
CA ILE A 83 10.90 -20.90 12.33
C ILE A 83 11.32 -20.06 13.52
N TYR A 84 11.06 -18.75 13.49
CA TYR A 84 11.34 -17.82 14.58
C TYR A 84 10.31 -16.68 14.58
N GLN A 85 9.89 -16.30 15.79
CA GLN A 85 8.96 -15.17 16.03
C GLN A 85 9.42 -14.36 17.21
N PHE A 86 9.47 -13.04 17.05
CA PHE A 86 9.75 -12.09 18.12
C PHE A 86 8.86 -10.84 17.98
N PRO A 87 8.22 -10.37 19.07
CA PRO A 87 8.04 -11.08 20.32
C PRO A 87 7.04 -12.23 20.18
N LYS A 88 7.08 -13.18 21.11
CA LYS A 88 5.95 -14.09 21.33
C LYS A 88 4.92 -13.35 22.18
N ARG A 89 3.66 -13.35 21.75
CA ARG A 89 2.56 -12.82 22.56
C ARG A 89 1.98 -13.96 23.38
N GLU A 90 1.90 -13.74 24.67
CA GLU A 90 1.30 -14.67 25.63
C GLU A 90 0.04 -14.02 26.21
N ASN A 91 -0.91 -14.84 26.67
CA ASN A 91 -2.15 -14.38 27.35
C ASN A 91 -3.08 -13.50 26.50
N LEU A 92 -3.21 -13.80 25.21
CA LEU A 92 -4.17 -13.13 24.34
C LEU A 92 -5.60 -13.56 24.67
N LEU A 93 -6.55 -12.62 24.55
CA LEU A 93 -7.96 -12.93 24.57
C LEU A 93 -8.33 -13.78 23.34
N ARG A 94 -9.35 -14.64 23.46
CA ARG A 94 -9.71 -15.59 22.40
C ARG A 94 -9.87 -14.96 21.00
N GLY A 95 -10.52 -13.80 20.91
CA GLY A 95 -10.66 -13.10 19.61
C GLY A 95 -9.35 -12.56 19.04
N GLN A 96 -8.44 -12.11 19.91
CA GLN A 96 -7.10 -11.66 19.54
C GLN A 96 -6.22 -12.84 19.10
N GLN A 97 -6.38 -13.98 19.72
CA GLN A 97 -5.66 -15.20 19.35
C GLN A 97 -6.09 -15.70 17.96
N GLU A 98 -7.40 -15.72 17.67
CA GLU A 98 -7.91 -16.10 16.34
C GLU A 98 -7.42 -15.13 15.23
N GLU A 99 -7.34 -13.85 15.52
CA GLU A 99 -6.80 -12.84 14.58
C GLU A 99 -5.29 -13.03 14.35
N GLU A 100 -4.54 -13.28 15.43
CA GLU A 100 -3.10 -13.52 15.36
C GLU A 100 -2.79 -14.83 14.59
N GLU A 101 -3.52 -15.90 14.84
CA GLU A 101 -3.38 -17.16 14.12
C GLU A 101 -3.66 -17.01 12.62
N ARG A 102 -4.67 -16.21 12.23
CA ARG A 102 -4.94 -15.89 10.82
C ARG A 102 -3.79 -15.10 10.19
N LEU A 103 -3.30 -14.07 10.91
CA LEU A 103 -2.19 -13.26 10.47
C LEU A 103 -0.93 -14.10 10.25
N LEU A 104 -0.51 -14.84 11.29
CA LEU A 104 0.68 -15.70 11.24
C LEU A 104 0.55 -16.83 10.22
N GLY A 105 -0.65 -17.35 10.00
CA GLY A 105 -0.92 -18.36 8.97
C GLY A 105 -0.81 -17.83 7.53
N ALA A 106 -1.10 -16.55 7.30
CA ALA A 106 -1.00 -15.94 5.98
C ALA A 106 0.43 -15.52 5.60
N ILE A 107 1.20 -14.99 6.55
CA ILE A 107 2.53 -14.42 6.33
C ILE A 107 3.49 -15.35 5.57
N PRO A 108 3.61 -16.65 5.88
CA PRO A 108 4.52 -17.55 5.17
C PRO A 108 4.28 -17.59 3.66
N LEU A 109 3.01 -17.53 3.21
CA LEU A 109 2.66 -17.52 1.79
C LEU A 109 3.16 -16.27 1.09
N PHE A 110 3.11 -15.12 1.76
CA PHE A 110 3.61 -13.85 1.23
C PHE A 110 5.14 -13.75 1.30
N CYS A 111 5.81 -14.47 2.20
CA CYS A 111 7.26 -14.54 2.24
C CYS A 111 7.83 -15.38 1.07
N PHE A 112 7.08 -16.35 0.58
CA PHE A 112 7.43 -17.20 -0.56
C PHE A 112 6.31 -17.18 -1.62
N PRO A 113 6.03 -16.03 -2.24
CA PRO A 113 4.92 -15.87 -3.18
C PRO A 113 5.11 -16.65 -4.49
N ASP A 114 6.35 -16.95 -4.82
CA ASP A 114 6.78 -17.67 -6.03
C ASP A 114 6.66 -19.18 -5.92
N GLY A 115 5.87 -19.67 -4.96
CA GLY A 115 5.54 -21.08 -4.81
C GLY A 115 6.59 -21.93 -4.09
N ASN A 116 6.36 -23.21 -4.08
CA ASN A 116 7.09 -24.19 -3.26
C ASN A 116 8.16 -24.97 -4.05
N GLU A 117 8.18 -24.82 -5.38
CA GLU A 117 9.09 -25.52 -6.29
C GLU A 117 10.43 -24.80 -6.40
N ARG A 118 11.20 -24.73 -5.31
CA ARG A 118 12.52 -24.11 -5.32
C ARG A 118 13.63 -25.13 -5.16
N ALA A 119 14.53 -25.13 -6.13
CA ALA A 119 15.82 -25.78 -5.95
C ALA A 119 16.66 -25.01 -4.92
N PRO A 120 17.48 -25.71 -4.12
CA PRO A 120 18.48 -25.06 -3.29
C PRO A 120 19.41 -24.16 -4.13
N LEU A 121 19.74 -22.98 -3.60
CA LEU A 121 20.53 -21.94 -4.28
C LEU A 121 21.94 -21.88 -3.69
N THR A 122 22.93 -21.65 -4.53
CA THR A 122 24.31 -21.33 -4.11
C THR A 122 24.47 -19.87 -3.77
N GLU A 123 23.74 -19.01 -4.50
CA GLU A 123 23.69 -17.56 -4.33
C GLU A 123 22.24 -17.11 -4.33
N CYS A 124 21.92 -16.11 -3.53
CA CYS A 124 20.61 -15.48 -3.50
C CYS A 124 20.79 -13.97 -3.72
N PRO A 125 20.16 -13.39 -4.75
CA PRO A 125 20.21 -11.95 -4.93
C PRO A 125 19.61 -11.25 -3.71
N ARG A 126 20.24 -10.17 -3.28
CA ARG A 126 19.70 -9.31 -2.21
C ARG A 126 18.42 -8.68 -2.71
N GLU A 127 17.31 -9.19 -2.26
CA GLU A 127 16.00 -8.71 -2.65
C GLU A 127 15.20 -8.30 -1.42
N THR A 128 14.84 -7.00 -1.37
CA THR A 128 13.89 -6.48 -0.39
C THR A 128 12.58 -6.24 -1.08
N PHE A 129 11.54 -6.88 -0.61
CA PHE A 129 10.18 -6.70 -1.12
C PHE A 129 9.22 -6.55 0.05
N SER A 130 8.00 -6.14 -0.26
CA SER A 130 6.98 -5.95 0.76
C SER A 130 5.63 -6.43 0.27
N PHE A 131 4.79 -6.82 1.22
CA PHE A 131 3.41 -7.20 1.00
C PHE A 131 2.49 -6.44 1.97
N VAL A 132 1.21 -6.44 1.68
CA VAL A 132 0.19 -5.79 2.52
C VAL A 132 -0.87 -6.80 2.90
N LEU A 133 -1.17 -6.86 4.19
CA LEU A 133 -2.29 -7.60 4.75
C LEU A 133 -3.35 -6.60 5.20
N THR A 134 -4.58 -6.82 4.75
CA THR A 134 -5.72 -5.98 5.14
C THR A 134 -6.57 -6.74 6.13
N ASN A 135 -6.78 -6.18 7.32
CA ASN A 135 -7.63 -6.74 8.36
C ASN A 135 -9.11 -6.55 8.01
N VAL A 136 -10.00 -7.17 8.78
CA VAL A 136 -11.45 -7.11 8.58
C VAL A 136 -12.00 -5.68 8.75
N ASP A 137 -11.38 -4.89 9.62
CA ASP A 137 -11.70 -3.47 9.86
C ASP A 137 -11.17 -2.51 8.77
N GLY A 138 -10.45 -3.04 7.75
CA GLY A 138 -9.83 -2.28 6.68
C GLY A 138 -8.43 -1.74 7.03
N SER A 139 -7.95 -1.90 8.25
CA SER A 139 -6.59 -1.53 8.64
C SER A 139 -5.56 -2.38 7.89
N ARG A 140 -4.40 -1.81 7.59
CA ARG A 140 -3.36 -2.47 6.81
C ARG A 140 -2.10 -2.66 7.62
N LYS A 141 -1.54 -3.87 7.52
CA LYS A 141 -0.22 -4.21 8.03
C LYS A 141 0.70 -4.49 6.84
N ILE A 142 1.93 -4.01 6.94
CA ILE A 142 2.94 -4.15 5.89
C ILE A 142 3.99 -5.12 6.39
N GLY A 143 4.28 -6.14 5.56
CA GLY A 143 5.39 -7.04 5.78
C GLY A 143 6.58 -6.62 4.92
N TYR A 144 7.70 -6.26 5.56
CA TYR A 144 8.97 -5.94 4.90
C TYR A 144 9.86 -7.15 4.94
N CYS A 145 10.21 -7.67 3.78
CA CYS A 145 10.89 -8.94 3.62
C CYS A 145 12.30 -8.78 3.03
N ARG A 146 13.27 -9.48 3.63
CA ARG A 146 14.59 -9.66 3.07
C ARG A 146 14.90 -11.15 2.96
N ARG A 147 15.26 -11.58 1.77
CA ARG A 147 15.61 -12.97 1.47
C ARG A 147 17.12 -13.16 1.62
N LEU A 148 17.55 -14.10 2.46
CA LEU A 148 18.95 -14.39 2.77
C LEU A 148 19.21 -15.89 2.74
N LEU A 149 20.41 -16.31 2.32
CA LEU A 149 20.86 -17.69 2.48
C LEU A 149 21.37 -17.92 3.91
N PRO A 150 21.06 -19.06 4.53
CA PRO A 150 21.68 -19.47 5.78
C PRO A 150 23.22 -19.61 5.63
N ASP A 151 23.93 -19.53 6.75
CA ASP A 151 25.38 -19.78 6.76
C ASP A 151 25.70 -21.20 6.29
N GLY A 152 26.86 -21.36 5.64
CA GLY A 152 27.34 -22.65 5.14
C GLY A 152 27.81 -22.59 3.70
N HIS A 153 28.22 -23.75 3.16
CA HIS A 153 28.67 -23.90 1.78
C HIS A 153 27.69 -24.77 0.97
N GLY A 154 27.68 -24.60 -0.34
CA GLY A 154 26.85 -25.37 -1.28
C GLY A 154 25.40 -24.89 -1.39
N PRO A 155 24.56 -25.63 -2.13
CA PRO A 155 23.15 -25.25 -2.36
C PRO A 155 22.32 -25.28 -1.09
N ARG A 156 21.60 -24.19 -0.78
CA ARG A 156 20.78 -24.01 0.43
C ARG A 156 19.45 -23.36 0.09
N LEU A 157 18.46 -23.66 0.89
CA LEU A 157 17.16 -23.00 0.79
C LEU A 157 17.24 -21.62 1.48
N PRO A 158 16.72 -20.54 0.84
CA PRO A 158 16.71 -19.22 1.43
C PRO A 158 15.81 -19.15 2.65
N ARG A 159 16.12 -18.21 3.53
CA ARG A 159 15.24 -17.76 4.63
C ARG A 159 14.76 -16.36 4.35
N VAL A 160 13.55 -16.05 4.79
CA VAL A 160 12.99 -14.70 4.69
C VAL A 160 12.88 -14.11 6.08
N TYR A 161 13.58 -12.99 6.30
CA TYR A 161 13.37 -12.12 7.46
C TYR A 161 12.23 -11.17 7.14
N CYS A 162 11.17 -11.21 7.92
CA CYS A 162 9.97 -10.44 7.71
C CYS A 162 9.67 -9.59 8.94
N ILE A 163 9.59 -8.28 8.75
CA ILE A 163 9.19 -7.30 9.77
C ILE A 163 7.76 -6.88 9.48
N ILE A 164 6.86 -7.09 10.44
CA ILE A 164 5.46 -6.66 10.34
C ILE A 164 5.28 -5.35 11.08
N SER A 165 4.77 -4.34 10.37
CA SER A 165 4.50 -3.02 10.93
C SER A 165 3.23 -2.41 10.36
N CYS A 166 2.57 -1.55 11.13
CA CYS A 166 1.47 -0.70 10.65
C CYS A 166 1.98 0.58 9.96
N ILE A 167 3.29 0.78 9.91
CA ILE A 167 3.92 1.99 9.42
C ILE A 167 4.42 1.78 7.99
N GLY A 168 3.95 2.62 7.06
CA GLY A 168 4.46 2.67 5.69
C GLY A 168 5.74 3.51 5.62
N CYS A 169 6.91 2.88 5.60
CA CYS A 169 8.21 3.56 5.58
C CYS A 169 9.28 2.65 4.98
N PHE A 170 9.28 2.45 3.66
CA PHE A 170 10.16 1.47 3.00
C PHE A 170 11.65 1.77 3.23
N GLY A 171 12.08 3.02 3.10
CA GLY A 171 13.47 3.41 3.31
C GLY A 171 13.95 3.13 4.74
N LEU A 172 13.11 3.37 5.75
CA LEU A 172 13.42 3.08 7.14
C LEU A 172 13.56 1.58 7.39
N PHE A 173 12.57 0.78 6.95
CA PHE A 173 12.60 -0.67 7.15
C PHE A 173 13.65 -1.37 6.30
N SER A 174 14.00 -0.83 5.13
CA SER A 174 15.15 -1.33 4.36
C SER A 174 16.45 -1.16 5.14
N LYS A 175 16.70 0.00 5.77
CA LYS A 175 17.87 0.21 6.63
C LYS A 175 17.88 -0.74 7.83
N ILE A 176 16.72 -1.00 8.46
CA ILE A 176 16.62 -1.97 9.56
C ILE A 176 16.96 -3.39 9.05
N LEU A 177 16.49 -3.77 7.87
CA LEU A 177 16.80 -5.06 7.25
C LEU A 177 18.28 -5.17 6.85
N ASP A 178 18.93 -4.07 6.42
CA ASP A 178 20.37 -4.02 6.17
C ASP A 178 21.15 -4.34 7.46
N GLU A 179 20.71 -3.78 8.59
CA GLU A 179 21.32 -4.05 9.89
C GLU A 179 21.05 -5.50 10.38
N VAL A 180 19.88 -6.05 10.07
CA VAL A 180 19.57 -7.48 10.34
C VAL A 180 20.48 -8.37 9.49
N GLU A 181 20.65 -8.08 8.21
CA GLU A 181 21.54 -8.83 7.30
C GLU A 181 23.00 -8.78 7.76
N LYS A 182 23.50 -7.58 8.11
CA LYS A 182 24.86 -7.42 8.64
C LYS A 182 25.11 -8.31 9.87
N ARG A 183 24.14 -8.39 10.78
CA ARG A 183 24.23 -9.24 11.97
C ARG A 183 24.09 -10.71 11.63
N HIS A 184 23.21 -11.04 10.67
CA HIS A 184 23.06 -12.40 10.19
C HIS A 184 24.37 -13.01 9.67
N GLN A 185 25.18 -12.22 8.98
CA GLN A 185 26.50 -12.64 8.45
C GLN A 185 27.51 -12.97 9.56
N ILE A 186 27.31 -12.44 10.78
CA ILE A 186 28.17 -12.70 11.92
C ILE A 186 27.60 -13.84 12.77
N SER A 187 26.38 -13.66 13.26
CA SER A 187 25.63 -14.66 14.02
C SER A 187 24.17 -14.26 14.19
N MET A 188 23.27 -15.23 14.07
CA MET A 188 21.84 -15.02 14.38
C MET A 188 21.61 -14.55 15.83
N ALA A 189 22.48 -14.91 16.75
CA ALA A 189 22.32 -14.57 18.17
C ALA A 189 22.37 -13.05 18.44
N ILE A 190 23.08 -12.29 17.59
CA ILE A 190 23.20 -10.82 17.76
C ILE A 190 22.05 -10.03 17.12
N ILE A 191 21.19 -10.69 16.35
CA ILE A 191 19.97 -10.06 15.79
C ILE A 191 18.97 -9.74 16.89
N TYR A 192 18.80 -10.66 17.84
CA TYR A 192 17.82 -10.50 18.93
C TYR A 192 18.08 -9.26 19.80
N PRO A 193 19.27 -9.00 20.34
CA PRO A 193 19.55 -7.79 21.12
C PRO A 193 19.31 -6.50 20.33
N PHE A 194 19.63 -6.48 19.04
CA PHE A 194 19.36 -5.34 18.17
C PHE A 194 17.84 -5.09 18.01
N MET A 195 17.08 -6.13 17.74
CA MET A 195 15.62 -6.02 17.57
C MET A 195 14.91 -5.72 18.88
N GLN A 196 15.44 -6.21 20.01
CA GLN A 196 14.96 -5.84 21.34
C GLN A 196 15.19 -4.35 21.60
N GLY A 197 16.38 -3.82 21.35
CA GLY A 197 16.68 -2.40 21.49
C GLY A 197 15.80 -1.52 20.56
N LEU A 198 15.55 -1.97 19.34
CA LEU A 198 14.64 -1.29 18.41
C LEU A 198 13.19 -1.28 18.94
N ARG A 199 12.74 -2.36 19.57
CA ARG A 199 11.39 -2.46 20.12
C ARG A 199 11.20 -1.58 21.36
N GLU A 200 12.22 -1.46 22.19
CA GLU A 200 12.23 -0.62 23.39
C GLU A 200 12.37 0.87 23.08
N ALA A 201 12.95 1.20 21.93
CA ALA A 201 13.09 2.58 21.48
C ALA A 201 11.72 3.21 21.19
N ALA A 202 11.53 4.43 21.68
CA ALA A 202 10.36 5.22 21.36
C ALA A 202 10.32 5.53 19.85
N PHE A 203 9.19 5.29 19.20
CA PHE A 203 9.03 5.62 17.79
C PHE A 203 9.10 7.13 17.60
N PRO A 204 9.99 7.66 16.74
CA PRO A 204 10.21 9.09 16.63
C PRO A 204 9.00 9.81 16.02
N ALA A 205 8.79 11.06 16.42
CA ALA A 205 7.84 11.95 15.76
C ALA A 205 8.22 12.18 14.28
N PRO A 206 7.28 12.55 13.40
CA PRO A 206 7.58 12.85 12.00
C PRO A 206 8.75 13.84 11.86
N GLY A 207 9.71 13.53 10.99
CA GLY A 207 10.93 14.31 10.77
C GLY A 207 11.99 14.21 11.87
N LYS A 208 11.78 13.40 12.92
CA LYS A 208 12.75 13.21 14.01
C LYS A 208 13.54 11.92 13.82
N THR A 209 14.74 11.92 14.41
CA THR A 209 15.68 10.80 14.39
C THR A 209 15.80 10.20 15.78
N VAL A 210 15.78 8.87 15.86
CA VAL A 210 16.19 8.12 17.03
C VAL A 210 17.55 7.47 16.76
N THR A 211 18.44 7.47 17.73
CA THR A 211 19.73 6.81 17.65
C THR A 211 19.75 5.59 18.57
N LEU A 212 19.96 4.43 17.96
CA LEU A 212 20.08 3.16 18.70
C LEU A 212 21.56 2.86 18.94
N LYS A 213 21.87 2.42 20.15
CA LYS A 213 23.17 1.88 20.49
C LYS A 213 23.12 0.36 20.35
N SER A 214 23.99 -0.21 19.53
CA SER A 214 24.07 -1.64 19.29
C SER A 214 25.51 -2.12 19.38
N PHE A 215 25.72 -3.30 19.93
CA PHE A 215 27.04 -3.92 20.04
C PHE A 215 27.18 -5.01 18.96
N ILE A 216 28.32 -5.00 18.28
CA ILE A 216 28.73 -6.05 17.35
C ILE A 216 30.11 -6.57 17.84
N PRO A 217 30.27 -7.90 18.03
CA PRO A 217 31.47 -8.46 18.65
C PRO A 217 32.79 -7.96 18.05
N ASP A 218 32.91 -7.92 16.73
CA ASP A 218 34.16 -7.55 16.06
C ASP A 218 34.32 -6.05 15.81
N SER A 219 33.22 -5.29 15.81
CA SER A 219 33.20 -3.83 15.52
C SER A 219 32.98 -2.97 16.74
N GLY A 220 32.65 -3.56 17.89
CA GLY A 220 32.37 -2.84 19.12
C GLY A 220 30.97 -2.19 19.14
N THR A 221 30.87 -1.02 19.78
CA THR A 221 29.60 -0.27 19.88
C THR A 221 29.38 0.58 18.64
N GLU A 222 28.26 0.36 17.98
CA GLU A 222 27.79 1.15 16.85
C GLU A 222 26.54 1.99 17.22
N PHE A 223 26.40 3.13 16.56
CA PHE A 223 25.25 4.02 16.68
C PHE A 223 24.48 4.04 15.34
N ILE A 224 23.24 3.60 15.38
CA ILE A 224 22.36 3.50 14.22
C ILE A 224 21.31 4.59 14.32
N SER A 225 21.32 5.50 13.35
CA SER A 225 20.37 6.62 13.28
C SER A 225 19.22 6.27 12.34
N LEU A 226 17.99 6.25 12.90
CA LEU A 226 16.76 5.96 12.19
C LEU A 226 15.87 7.22 12.20
N THR A 227 15.64 7.80 11.03
CA THR A 227 14.82 9.01 10.85
C THR A 227 13.45 8.62 10.34
N ARG A 228 12.40 9.07 11.03
CA ARG A 228 11.04 8.96 10.51
C ARG A 228 10.82 10.05 9.46
N PRO A 229 10.33 9.73 8.25
CA PRO A 229 9.95 10.73 7.26
C PRO A 229 8.93 11.73 7.81
N LEU A 230 8.98 12.96 7.31
CA LEU A 230 8.07 14.04 7.69
C LEU A 230 6.65 13.75 7.22
N ASP A 231 6.51 13.23 6.00
CA ASP A 231 5.26 12.78 5.41
C ASP A 231 5.42 11.33 4.92
N SER A 232 4.87 10.39 5.69
CA SER A 232 4.93 8.97 5.37
C SER A 232 4.16 8.61 4.08
N HIS A 233 3.24 9.46 3.61
CA HIS A 233 2.49 9.18 2.39
C HIS A 233 3.30 9.39 1.12
N LEU A 234 4.25 10.35 1.11
CA LEU A 234 5.06 10.69 -0.06
C LEU A 234 6.51 10.21 0.04
N GLU A 235 7.06 10.11 1.26
CA GLU A 235 8.47 9.80 1.49
C GLU A 235 8.73 8.30 1.75
N HIS A 236 7.68 7.48 1.89
CA HIS A 236 7.83 6.07 2.21
C HIS A 236 8.09 5.16 0.99
N VAL A 237 7.98 5.68 -0.22
CA VAL A 237 8.18 4.95 -1.48
C VAL A 237 9.43 5.44 -2.20
N ASP A 238 9.91 4.66 -3.15
CA ASP A 238 10.95 5.06 -4.09
C ASP A 238 10.40 5.05 -5.53
N PHE A 239 10.17 6.24 -6.08
CA PHE A 239 9.71 6.39 -7.46
C PHE A 239 10.75 6.02 -8.52
N ARG A 240 12.03 5.88 -8.16
CA ARG A 240 13.08 5.51 -9.13
C ARG A 240 12.76 4.20 -9.83
N SER A 241 12.28 3.20 -9.08
CA SER A 241 11.93 1.89 -9.64
C SER A 241 10.81 2.01 -10.67
N LEU A 242 9.78 2.81 -10.38
CA LEU A 242 8.68 3.06 -11.32
C LEU A 242 9.17 3.74 -12.62
N MET A 243 10.03 4.75 -12.49
CA MET A 243 10.58 5.51 -13.63
C MET A 243 11.62 4.72 -14.46
N ARG A 244 12.29 3.73 -13.86
CA ARG A 244 13.16 2.83 -14.62
C ARG A 244 12.38 1.85 -15.47
N CYS A 245 11.21 1.45 -15.01
CA CYS A 245 10.38 0.46 -15.70
C CYS A 245 9.45 1.05 -16.74
N LEU A 246 9.01 2.31 -16.58
CA LEU A 246 7.93 2.91 -17.34
C LEU A 246 8.25 4.33 -17.79
N SER A 247 7.78 4.70 -18.99
CA SER A 247 7.82 6.09 -19.45
C SER A 247 6.81 6.97 -18.67
N PHE A 248 7.00 8.27 -18.73
CA PHE A 248 6.10 9.22 -18.04
C PHE A 248 4.67 9.16 -18.58
N GLU A 249 4.49 8.91 -19.88
CA GLU A 249 3.18 8.72 -20.52
C GLU A 249 2.50 7.46 -19.98
N GLN A 250 3.25 6.38 -19.79
CA GLN A 250 2.73 5.14 -19.22
C GLN A 250 2.33 5.31 -17.75
N ILE A 251 3.16 5.99 -16.97
CA ILE A 251 2.84 6.34 -15.57
C ILE A 251 1.56 7.16 -15.52
N LEU A 252 1.41 8.14 -16.41
CA LEU A 252 0.20 8.96 -16.49
C LEU A 252 -1.05 8.15 -16.84
N GLN A 253 -0.94 7.18 -17.75
CA GLN A 253 -2.06 6.29 -18.12
C GLN A 253 -2.45 5.33 -17.00
N ILE A 254 -1.46 4.82 -16.25
CA ILE A 254 -1.70 4.02 -15.04
C ILE A 254 -2.39 4.87 -13.98
N PHE A 255 -1.90 6.08 -13.74
CA PHE A 255 -2.54 7.03 -12.83
C PHE A 255 -4.00 7.33 -13.26
N ALA A 256 -4.24 7.57 -14.54
CA ALA A 256 -5.58 7.77 -15.09
C ALA A 256 -6.51 6.58 -14.81
N SER A 257 -6.00 5.36 -14.96
CA SER A 257 -6.74 4.13 -14.64
C SER A 257 -7.00 3.99 -13.14
N ALA A 258 -5.99 4.31 -12.31
CA ALA A 258 -6.11 4.23 -10.84
C ALA A 258 -7.12 5.25 -10.28
N VAL A 259 -7.15 6.49 -10.75
CA VAL A 259 -8.13 7.49 -10.27
C VAL A 259 -9.58 7.14 -10.64
N LEU A 260 -9.80 6.29 -11.64
CA LEU A 260 -11.12 5.75 -11.97
C LEU A 260 -11.36 4.35 -11.43
N GLU A 261 -10.53 3.90 -10.49
CA GLU A 261 -10.68 2.62 -9.78
C GLU A 261 -10.79 1.43 -10.74
N ARG A 262 -9.91 1.37 -11.73
CA ARG A 262 -9.83 0.24 -12.66
C ARG A 262 -9.04 -0.92 -12.06
N ARG A 263 -9.18 -2.10 -12.65
CA ARG A 263 -8.38 -3.28 -12.34
C ARG A 263 -7.02 -3.13 -13.00
N ILE A 264 -5.94 -3.19 -12.20
CA ILE A 264 -4.57 -3.01 -12.67
C ILE A 264 -3.73 -4.19 -12.19
N ILE A 265 -3.05 -4.86 -13.12
CA ILE A 265 -2.08 -5.93 -12.82
C ILE A 265 -0.72 -5.46 -13.30
N PHE A 266 0.26 -5.53 -12.41
CA PHE A 266 1.67 -5.35 -12.73
C PHE A 266 2.34 -6.72 -12.83
N LEU A 267 3.18 -6.88 -13.82
CA LEU A 267 3.98 -8.08 -14.04
C LEU A 267 5.46 -7.74 -13.93
N ALA A 268 6.21 -8.52 -13.19
CA ALA A 268 7.67 -8.51 -13.20
C ALA A 268 8.22 -9.86 -12.74
N GLU A 269 9.49 -10.10 -13.02
CA GLU A 269 10.22 -11.25 -12.49
C GLU A 269 10.61 -11.05 -11.03
N GLY A 270 11.12 -9.84 -10.68
CA GLY A 270 11.58 -9.49 -9.35
C GLY A 270 10.46 -9.02 -8.41
N LEU A 271 10.40 -9.59 -7.22
CA LEU A 271 9.45 -9.22 -6.16
C LEU A 271 9.65 -7.78 -5.67
N SER A 272 10.92 -7.35 -5.62
CA SER A 272 11.29 -5.98 -5.26
C SER A 272 10.70 -4.97 -6.24
N THR A 273 10.86 -5.21 -7.55
CA THR A 273 10.32 -4.36 -8.60
C THR A 273 8.80 -4.27 -8.53
N LEU A 274 8.11 -5.42 -8.37
CA LEU A 274 6.65 -5.45 -8.21
C LEU A 274 6.18 -4.60 -7.03
N SER A 275 6.70 -4.89 -5.84
CA SER A 275 6.24 -4.20 -4.64
C SER A 275 6.53 -2.70 -4.68
N GLN A 276 7.73 -2.29 -5.12
CA GLN A 276 8.11 -0.88 -5.20
C GLN A 276 7.27 -0.11 -6.23
N CYS A 277 7.05 -0.65 -7.43
CA CYS A 277 6.26 0.02 -8.46
C CYS A 277 4.79 0.18 -8.07
N ILE A 278 4.22 -0.83 -7.42
CA ILE A 278 2.82 -0.77 -6.98
C ILE A 278 2.64 0.22 -5.83
N HIS A 279 3.54 0.24 -4.86
CA HIS A 279 3.51 1.23 -3.80
C HIS A 279 3.71 2.65 -4.33
N ALA A 280 4.64 2.83 -5.27
CA ALA A 280 4.85 4.12 -5.93
C ALA A 280 3.58 4.57 -6.68
N THR A 281 2.92 3.66 -7.41
CA THR A 281 1.67 3.97 -8.10
C THR A 281 0.56 4.37 -7.13
N ALA A 282 0.40 3.65 -6.02
CA ALA A 282 -0.59 4.00 -5.00
C ALA A 282 -0.29 5.35 -4.35
N ALA A 283 0.98 5.71 -4.15
CA ALA A 283 1.39 7.00 -3.60
C ALA A 283 1.06 8.19 -4.52
N LEU A 284 0.98 7.99 -5.84
CA LEU A 284 0.54 9.04 -6.78
C LEU A 284 -0.92 9.49 -6.54
N LEU A 285 -1.71 8.67 -5.87
CA LEU A 285 -3.10 9.00 -5.55
C LEU A 285 -3.26 9.98 -4.38
N TYR A 286 -2.18 10.30 -3.65
CA TYR A 286 -2.25 11.23 -2.52
C TYR A 286 -2.98 12.54 -2.90
N PRO A 287 -3.95 13.04 -2.12
CA PRO A 287 -4.28 12.67 -0.73
C PRO A 287 -5.28 11.51 -0.59
N PHE A 288 -5.63 10.84 -1.66
CA PHE A 288 -6.60 9.73 -1.63
C PHE A 288 -5.90 8.40 -1.33
N SER A 289 -6.58 7.52 -0.63
CA SER A 289 -6.09 6.18 -0.30
C SER A 289 -6.82 5.13 -1.11
N TRP A 290 -6.08 4.20 -1.74
CA TRP A 290 -6.67 3.09 -2.47
C TRP A 290 -7.43 2.16 -1.52
N ALA A 291 -8.76 2.12 -1.63
CA ALA A 291 -9.64 1.40 -0.70
C ALA A 291 -10.01 -0.03 -1.14
N HIS A 292 -9.68 -0.38 -2.39
CA HIS A 292 -10.00 -1.70 -2.95
C HIS A 292 -8.88 -2.71 -2.69
N THR A 293 -9.02 -3.91 -3.25
CA THR A 293 -8.02 -4.98 -3.17
C THR A 293 -6.64 -4.45 -3.58
N TYR A 294 -5.66 -4.64 -2.68
CA TYR A 294 -4.31 -4.13 -2.81
C TYR A 294 -3.30 -5.17 -2.36
N ILE A 295 -2.70 -5.87 -3.32
CA ILE A 295 -1.78 -6.98 -3.07
C ILE A 295 -0.53 -6.77 -3.94
N PRO A 296 0.50 -6.06 -3.41
CA PRO A 296 1.72 -5.74 -4.17
C PRO A 296 2.47 -6.95 -4.72
N VAL A 297 2.36 -8.10 -4.05
CA VAL A 297 2.88 -9.37 -4.53
C VAL A 297 1.84 -10.44 -4.23
N VAL A 298 1.22 -10.99 -5.25
CA VAL A 298 0.20 -12.03 -5.13
C VAL A 298 0.87 -13.40 -5.01
N PRO A 299 0.70 -14.13 -3.90
CA PRO A 299 1.14 -15.51 -3.80
C PRO A 299 0.44 -16.39 -4.84
N GLU A 300 1.15 -17.41 -5.34
CA GLU A 300 0.62 -18.36 -6.34
C GLU A 300 -0.75 -18.96 -5.92
N SER A 301 -0.88 -19.29 -4.65
CA SER A 301 -2.14 -19.83 -4.08
C SER A 301 -3.33 -18.85 -4.10
N LEU A 302 -3.09 -17.56 -4.29
CA LEU A 302 -4.10 -16.49 -4.33
C LEU A 302 -4.32 -15.90 -5.73
N LEU A 303 -3.73 -16.45 -6.78
CA LEU A 303 -3.87 -15.98 -8.16
C LEU A 303 -5.33 -15.88 -8.63
N GLY A 304 -6.23 -16.68 -8.08
CA GLY A 304 -7.67 -16.54 -8.34
C GLY A 304 -8.26 -15.16 -8.01
N THR A 305 -7.56 -14.35 -7.21
CA THR A 305 -7.98 -12.97 -6.87
C THR A 305 -8.03 -12.06 -8.09
N VAL A 306 -7.18 -12.29 -9.10
CA VAL A 306 -7.15 -11.48 -10.33
C VAL A 306 -8.39 -11.68 -11.22
N CYS A 307 -9.18 -12.71 -10.96
CA CYS A 307 -10.45 -12.95 -11.66
C CYS A 307 -11.63 -12.19 -11.04
N CYS A 308 -11.43 -11.47 -9.93
CA CYS A 308 -12.49 -10.73 -9.27
C CYS A 308 -12.98 -9.55 -10.15
N PRO A 309 -14.31 -9.31 -10.21
CA PRO A 309 -14.86 -8.19 -10.98
C PRO A 309 -14.67 -6.83 -10.32
N THR A 310 -14.36 -6.80 -9.01
CA THR A 310 -14.13 -5.57 -8.24
C THR A 310 -12.80 -4.91 -8.61
N PRO A 311 -12.66 -3.60 -8.45
CA PRO A 311 -11.39 -2.92 -8.62
C PRO A 311 -10.27 -3.54 -7.79
N PHE A 312 -9.07 -3.59 -8.35
CA PHE A 312 -7.88 -4.06 -7.64
C PHE A 312 -6.60 -3.45 -8.22
N MET A 313 -5.55 -3.44 -7.41
CA MET A 313 -4.19 -3.13 -7.81
C MET A 313 -3.28 -4.23 -7.27
N VAL A 314 -2.73 -5.05 -8.15
CA VAL A 314 -2.01 -6.26 -7.77
C VAL A 314 -0.74 -6.46 -8.58
N GLY A 315 0.26 -7.10 -7.96
CA GLY A 315 1.49 -7.54 -8.60
C GLY A 315 1.55 -9.05 -8.73
N VAL A 316 1.84 -9.53 -9.92
CA VAL A 316 1.93 -10.96 -10.24
C VAL A 316 3.28 -11.23 -10.90
N GLN A 317 3.95 -12.29 -10.50
CA GLN A 317 5.15 -12.75 -11.21
C GLN A 317 4.81 -13.30 -12.59
N MET A 318 5.69 -13.06 -13.59
CA MET A 318 5.45 -13.27 -15.02
C MET A 318 5.08 -14.71 -15.40
N ARG A 319 3.77 -15.09 -15.28
CA ARG A 319 3.26 -16.39 -15.80
C ARG A 319 1.80 -16.38 -16.29
N PHE A 320 1.07 -15.24 -16.27
CA PHE A 320 -0.39 -15.26 -16.51
C PHE A 320 -0.89 -14.15 -17.46
N ARG A 321 -1.98 -14.43 -18.21
CA ARG A 321 -2.66 -13.49 -19.11
C ARG A 321 -4.15 -13.39 -18.79
N GLN A 322 -4.71 -12.16 -18.61
CA GLN A 322 -6.15 -11.89 -18.50
C GLN A 322 -6.52 -10.44 -18.91
N GLU A 323 -7.83 -10.20 -19.20
CA GLU A 323 -8.39 -8.92 -19.71
C GLU A 323 -8.48 -7.81 -18.66
N VAL A 324 -7.39 -7.05 -18.45
CA VAL A 324 -7.27 -5.92 -17.54
C VAL A 324 -6.14 -5.01 -18.04
N LEU A 325 -5.96 -3.81 -17.45
CA LEU A 325 -4.71 -3.10 -17.70
C LEU A 325 -3.54 -3.93 -17.16
N LEU A 326 -2.81 -4.52 -18.09
CA LEU A 326 -1.72 -5.43 -17.79
C LEU A 326 -0.40 -4.75 -18.12
N VAL A 327 0.35 -4.40 -17.08
CA VAL A 327 1.59 -3.63 -17.17
C VAL A 327 2.78 -4.57 -17.00
N ASN A 328 3.58 -4.74 -18.07
CA ASN A 328 4.84 -5.46 -18.01
C ASN A 328 5.98 -4.50 -17.61
N LEU A 329 6.42 -4.60 -16.38
CA LEU A 329 7.47 -3.76 -15.83
C LEU A 329 8.88 -4.14 -16.33
N CYS A 330 9.08 -5.37 -16.80
CA CYS A 330 10.37 -5.82 -17.32
C CYS A 330 10.68 -5.20 -18.70
N GLU A 331 9.64 -5.08 -19.53
CA GLU A 331 9.78 -4.55 -20.90
C GLU A 331 9.28 -3.09 -21.00
N GLY A 332 8.71 -2.54 -19.92
CA GLY A 332 8.09 -1.23 -19.96
C GLY A 332 6.96 -1.15 -20.99
N THR A 333 6.09 -2.14 -21.04
CA THR A 333 5.00 -2.20 -22.04
C THR A 333 3.66 -2.48 -21.38
N PHE A 334 2.58 -2.08 -22.08
CA PHE A 334 1.23 -2.54 -21.75
C PHE A 334 0.91 -3.76 -22.60
N LEU A 335 0.76 -4.92 -21.97
CA LEU A 335 0.34 -6.14 -22.67
C LEU A 335 -1.16 -6.08 -23.00
N MET A 336 -1.94 -5.41 -22.16
CA MET A 336 -3.35 -5.12 -22.39
C MET A 336 -3.72 -3.76 -21.83
N SER A 337 -4.61 -3.06 -22.51
CA SER A 337 -5.20 -1.79 -22.09
C SER A 337 -6.66 -1.73 -22.52
N VAL A 338 -7.46 -0.88 -21.87
CA VAL A 338 -8.85 -0.62 -22.27
C VAL A 338 -8.89 0.29 -23.51
N GLY A 339 -7.81 1.08 -23.71
CA GLY A 339 -7.60 1.91 -24.89
C GLY A 339 -8.07 3.36 -24.74
N ASP A 340 -8.75 3.72 -23.64
CA ASP A 340 -9.23 5.09 -23.37
C ASP A 340 -8.43 5.81 -22.26
N GLU A 341 -7.32 5.23 -21.78
CA GLU A 341 -6.53 5.75 -20.68
C GLU A 341 -6.04 7.18 -20.93
N LYS A 342 -5.68 7.49 -22.18
CA LYS A 342 -5.22 8.82 -22.62
C LYS A 342 -6.32 9.88 -22.58
N ASP A 343 -7.59 9.47 -22.62
CA ASP A 343 -8.76 10.36 -22.65
C ASP A 343 -9.41 10.58 -21.29
N ILE A 344 -8.92 9.92 -20.26
CA ILE A 344 -9.49 9.99 -18.90
C ILE A 344 -9.23 11.35 -18.28
N LEU A 345 -7.97 11.78 -18.27
CA LEU A 345 -7.55 13.03 -17.64
C LEU A 345 -7.74 14.22 -18.58
N PRO A 346 -7.97 15.43 -18.04
CA PRO A 346 -8.04 16.65 -18.85
C PRO A 346 -6.71 16.91 -19.58
N PRO A 347 -6.69 17.11 -20.92
CA PRO A 347 -5.47 17.20 -21.72
C PRO A 347 -4.45 18.21 -21.18
N LYS A 348 -4.88 19.45 -20.90
CA LYS A 348 -3.98 20.48 -20.34
C LYS A 348 -3.30 20.08 -19.04
N LEU A 349 -4.00 19.31 -18.20
CA LEU A 349 -3.43 18.83 -16.94
C LEU A 349 -2.49 17.64 -17.15
N GLN A 350 -2.70 16.84 -18.23
CA GLN A 350 -1.74 15.83 -18.65
C GLN A 350 -0.45 16.49 -19.11
N ASP A 351 -0.53 17.51 -19.96
CA ASP A 351 0.63 18.28 -20.43
C ASP A 351 1.39 18.91 -19.27
N ASP A 352 0.68 19.54 -18.32
CA ASP A 352 1.28 20.12 -17.11
C ASP A 352 2.08 19.07 -16.29
N ILE A 353 1.58 17.83 -16.18
CA ILE A 353 2.26 16.72 -15.47
C ILE A 353 3.49 16.28 -16.27
N LEU A 354 3.33 15.99 -17.56
CA LEU A 354 4.42 15.51 -18.42
C LEU A 354 5.56 16.53 -18.51
N GLU A 355 5.24 17.83 -18.66
CA GLU A 355 6.22 18.90 -18.66
C GLU A 355 6.98 18.97 -17.32
N SER A 356 6.28 18.86 -16.20
CA SER A 356 6.91 18.86 -14.89
C SER A 356 7.83 17.67 -14.68
N LEU A 357 7.44 16.47 -15.12
CA LEU A 357 8.25 15.26 -15.02
C LEU A 357 9.49 15.32 -15.92
N SER A 358 9.37 15.89 -17.12
CA SER A 358 10.47 15.98 -18.09
C SER A 358 11.53 17.05 -17.76
N GLN A 359 11.31 17.92 -16.77
CA GLN A 359 12.29 18.91 -16.30
C GLN A 359 13.58 18.33 -15.71
N GLY A 360 13.72 17.03 -15.72
CA GLY A 360 14.97 16.31 -15.53
C GLY A 360 15.30 16.01 -14.07
N ILE A 361 15.45 14.73 -13.80
CA ILE A 361 16.01 14.22 -12.56
C ILE A 361 17.52 14.13 -12.74
N LYS A 362 18.27 14.85 -11.90
CA LYS A 362 19.72 14.79 -11.90
C LYS A 362 20.19 13.55 -11.17
N GLU A 363 21.22 12.87 -11.67
CA GLU A 363 21.78 11.65 -11.04
C GLU A 363 22.25 11.89 -9.59
N SER A 364 22.63 13.13 -9.26
CA SER A 364 23.08 13.53 -7.92
C SER A 364 21.95 13.78 -6.90
N GLN A 365 20.67 13.63 -7.29
CA GLN A 365 19.55 13.89 -6.38
C GLN A 365 19.34 12.74 -5.40
N THR A 366 18.95 13.10 -4.16
CA THR A 366 18.55 12.12 -3.14
C THR A 366 17.20 11.48 -3.50
N SER A 367 16.86 10.35 -2.87
CA SER A 367 15.55 9.71 -3.06
C SER A 367 14.41 10.63 -2.68
N GLU A 368 14.58 11.42 -1.61
CA GLU A 368 13.58 12.39 -1.14
C GLU A 368 13.33 13.49 -2.19
N GLN A 369 14.39 14.02 -2.81
CA GLN A 369 14.28 15.02 -3.86
C GLN A 369 13.58 14.48 -5.11
N ILE A 370 13.85 13.23 -5.47
CA ILE A 370 13.19 12.55 -6.58
C ILE A 370 11.72 12.31 -6.25
N ASN A 371 11.43 11.83 -5.04
CA ASN A 371 10.06 11.60 -4.59
C ASN A 371 9.24 12.89 -4.61
N GLU A 372 9.79 14.01 -4.14
CA GLU A 372 9.14 15.31 -4.23
C GLU A 372 8.94 15.75 -5.68
N HIS A 373 9.96 15.58 -6.53
CA HIS A 373 9.87 15.95 -7.94
C HIS A 373 8.76 15.18 -8.67
N VAL A 374 8.67 13.87 -8.45
CA VAL A 374 7.69 13.01 -9.12
C VAL A 374 6.29 13.20 -8.54
N SER A 375 6.12 13.29 -7.22
CA SER A 375 4.80 13.39 -6.59
C SER A 375 4.14 14.76 -6.78
N ARG A 376 4.93 15.85 -6.85
CA ARG A 376 4.45 17.23 -6.93
C ARG A 376 3.42 17.47 -8.04
N PRO A 377 3.64 17.09 -9.32
CA PRO A 377 2.67 17.35 -10.39
C PRO A 377 1.34 16.60 -10.19
N PHE A 378 1.34 15.42 -9.59
CA PHE A 378 0.11 14.68 -9.29
C PHE A 378 -0.66 15.30 -8.12
N VAL A 379 0.02 15.73 -7.07
CA VAL A 379 -0.61 16.52 -5.99
C VAL A 379 -1.20 17.81 -6.56
N GLN A 380 -0.46 18.51 -7.44
CA GLN A 380 -0.93 19.72 -8.08
C GLN A 380 -2.14 19.48 -9.00
N PHE A 381 -2.20 18.32 -9.64
CA PHE A 381 -3.39 17.89 -10.40
C PHE A 381 -4.62 17.85 -9.51
N PHE A 382 -4.54 17.22 -8.33
CA PHE A 382 -5.65 17.18 -7.37
C PHE A 382 -5.95 18.55 -6.76
N VAL A 383 -4.95 19.37 -6.46
CA VAL A 383 -5.17 20.76 -6.02
C VAL A 383 -5.97 21.56 -7.06
N LYS A 384 -5.64 21.45 -8.36
CA LYS A 384 -6.33 22.15 -9.44
C LYS A 384 -7.74 21.61 -9.71
N THR A 385 -8.00 20.33 -9.48
CA THR A 385 -9.27 19.67 -9.79
C THR A 385 -10.23 19.63 -8.61
N VAL A 386 -9.75 19.28 -7.42
CA VAL A 386 -10.60 19.05 -6.24
C VAL A 386 -10.24 19.88 -5.01
N GLY A 387 -9.16 20.67 -5.03
CA GLY A 387 -8.68 21.44 -3.87
C GLY A 387 -9.71 22.40 -3.24
N HIS A 388 -10.72 22.80 -3.99
CA HIS A 388 -11.80 23.69 -3.52
C HIS A 388 -12.91 22.97 -2.73
N TYR A 389 -12.74 21.68 -2.39
CA TYR A 389 -13.79 20.83 -1.79
C TYR A 389 -14.36 21.37 -0.49
N ALA A 390 -13.52 21.94 0.38
CA ALA A 390 -13.91 22.44 1.70
C ALA A 390 -14.99 23.55 1.62
N SER A 391 -14.96 24.39 0.56
CA SER A 391 -15.96 25.42 0.33
C SER A 391 -17.35 24.88 -0.05
N TYR A 392 -17.44 23.58 -0.35
CA TYR A 392 -18.68 22.91 -0.74
C TYR A 392 -19.19 21.92 0.32
N ILE A 393 -18.63 21.95 1.53
CA ILE A 393 -19.16 21.24 2.69
C ILE A 393 -19.99 22.21 3.51
N LYS A 394 -21.32 22.08 3.46
CA LYS A 394 -22.23 22.86 4.31
C LYS A 394 -22.32 22.21 5.68
N ARG A 395 -22.15 23.00 6.75
CA ARG A 395 -22.31 22.54 8.12
C ARG A 395 -23.79 22.67 8.51
N GLU A 396 -24.35 21.59 9.01
CA GLU A 396 -25.70 21.55 9.59
C GLU A 396 -25.66 22.03 11.06
N VAL A 397 -26.84 22.27 11.66
CA VAL A 397 -26.98 22.76 13.04
C VAL A 397 -26.34 21.79 14.05
N ASN A 398 -26.34 20.48 13.74
CA ASN A 398 -25.71 19.43 14.55
C ASN A 398 -24.17 19.40 14.41
N GLY A 399 -23.57 20.30 13.60
CA GLY A 399 -22.14 20.36 13.33
C GLY A 399 -21.64 19.39 12.25
N GLN A 400 -22.49 18.48 11.76
CA GLN A 400 -22.14 17.54 10.70
C GLN A 400 -22.01 18.26 9.36
N GLY A 401 -20.97 17.96 8.59
CA GLY A 401 -20.79 18.45 7.24
C GLY A 401 -21.62 17.66 6.23
N ARG A 402 -22.11 18.34 5.20
CA ARG A 402 -22.75 17.72 4.05
C ARG A 402 -22.17 18.27 2.75
N PHE A 403 -21.54 17.40 1.98
CA PHE A 403 -20.93 17.78 0.72
C PHE A 403 -21.94 18.07 -0.38
N GLN A 404 -21.73 19.15 -1.12
CA GLN A 404 -22.60 19.62 -2.20
C GLN A 404 -22.04 19.21 -3.57
N GLU A 405 -22.09 17.90 -3.88
CA GLU A 405 -21.49 17.31 -5.09
C GLU A 405 -21.79 18.09 -6.37
N ARG A 406 -23.09 18.39 -6.62
CA ARG A 406 -23.51 19.03 -7.86
C ARG A 406 -23.02 20.48 -7.99
N ALA A 407 -22.97 21.23 -6.90
CA ALA A 407 -22.43 22.58 -6.87
C ALA A 407 -20.91 22.55 -7.06
N PHE A 408 -20.24 21.61 -6.43
CA PHE A 408 -18.81 21.42 -6.47
C PHE A 408 -18.25 21.25 -7.89
N TYR A 409 -18.69 20.24 -8.64
CA TYR A 409 -18.14 20.04 -9.99
C TYR A 409 -18.61 21.12 -10.99
N LYS A 410 -19.76 21.76 -10.76
CA LYS A 410 -20.24 22.87 -11.60
C LYS A 410 -19.43 24.15 -11.43
N ALA A 411 -18.75 24.35 -10.30
CA ALA A 411 -17.90 25.51 -10.05
C ALA A 411 -16.64 25.55 -10.93
N LEU A 412 -16.26 24.42 -11.48
CA LEU A 412 -15.13 24.34 -12.41
C LEU A 412 -15.45 25.04 -13.75
N THR A 413 -14.62 25.98 -14.15
CA THR A 413 -14.77 26.73 -15.40
C THR A 413 -14.44 25.88 -16.62
N SER A 414 -13.38 25.06 -16.56
CA SER A 414 -12.96 24.17 -17.63
C SER A 414 -13.98 23.04 -17.86
N LYS A 415 -14.46 22.87 -19.08
CA LYS A 415 -15.37 21.79 -19.47
C LYS A 415 -14.71 20.41 -19.31
N ALA A 416 -13.41 20.30 -19.63
CA ALA A 416 -12.64 19.06 -19.50
C ALA A 416 -12.49 18.67 -18.01
N ASN A 417 -12.08 19.62 -17.15
CA ASN A 417 -11.95 19.37 -15.70
C ASN A 417 -13.31 18.98 -15.10
N ARG A 418 -14.39 19.65 -15.50
CA ARG A 418 -15.74 19.31 -15.04
C ARG A 418 -16.16 17.90 -15.42
N ARG A 419 -15.86 17.47 -16.67
CA ARG A 419 -16.15 16.11 -17.16
C ARG A 419 -15.40 15.06 -16.34
N PHE A 420 -14.11 15.29 -16.08
CA PHE A 420 -13.30 14.41 -15.26
C PHE A 420 -13.83 14.36 -13.81
N VAL A 421 -13.96 15.51 -13.13
CA VAL A 421 -14.37 15.57 -11.73
C VAL A 421 -15.76 14.98 -11.53
N LYS A 422 -16.69 15.12 -12.49
CA LYS A 422 -18.02 14.47 -12.44
C LYS A 422 -17.93 12.94 -12.39
N LYS A 423 -16.89 12.32 -12.99
CA LYS A 423 -16.65 10.88 -12.89
C LYS A 423 -15.94 10.56 -11.57
N PHE A 424 -14.92 11.34 -11.22
CA PHE A 424 -14.07 11.11 -10.06
C PHE A 424 -14.83 11.21 -8.72
N VAL A 425 -15.76 12.16 -8.56
CA VAL A 425 -16.57 12.27 -7.32
C VAL A 425 -17.45 11.05 -7.04
N LYS A 426 -17.59 10.14 -7.99
CA LYS A 426 -18.37 8.89 -7.84
C LYS A 426 -17.51 7.69 -7.46
N THR A 427 -16.20 7.87 -7.37
CA THR A 427 -15.27 6.83 -6.94
C THR A 427 -15.29 6.68 -5.43
N GLN A 428 -14.92 5.50 -4.94
CA GLN A 428 -14.79 5.24 -3.51
C GLN A 428 -13.65 6.05 -2.90
N LEU A 429 -12.57 6.26 -3.66
CA LEU A 429 -11.46 7.14 -3.29
C LEU A 429 -11.95 8.52 -2.83
N PHE A 430 -12.74 9.17 -3.68
CA PHE A 430 -13.28 10.49 -3.36
C PHE A 430 -14.33 10.46 -2.26
N SER A 431 -15.17 9.43 -2.26
CA SER A 431 -16.24 9.27 -1.25
C SER A 431 -15.67 9.16 0.16
N LEU A 432 -14.65 8.33 0.38
CA LEU A 432 -14.00 8.16 1.68
C LEU A 432 -13.31 9.45 2.14
N PHE A 433 -12.59 10.11 1.23
CA PHE A 433 -11.94 11.39 1.52
C PHE A 433 -12.95 12.46 1.97
N ILE A 434 -14.10 12.55 1.29
CA ILE A 434 -15.14 13.52 1.64
C ILE A 434 -15.86 13.16 2.95
N GLN A 435 -16.13 11.89 3.21
CA GLN A 435 -16.72 11.45 4.47
C GLN A 435 -15.86 11.82 5.69
N GLU A 436 -14.54 11.73 5.55
CA GLU A 436 -13.61 12.17 6.59
C GLU A 436 -13.63 13.69 6.75
N ALA A 437 -13.63 14.43 5.64
CA ALA A 437 -13.73 15.89 5.66
C ALA A 437 -15.08 16.40 6.21
N GLU A 438 -16.18 15.67 6.02
CA GLU A 438 -17.49 15.98 6.60
C GLU A 438 -17.50 15.84 8.13
N LYS A 439 -16.76 14.84 8.67
CA LYS A 439 -16.63 14.61 10.11
C LYS A 439 -15.72 15.66 10.78
N SER A 440 -14.67 16.08 10.12
CA SER A 440 -13.69 17.00 10.68
C SER A 440 -14.21 18.44 10.69
N LYS A 441 -14.10 19.14 11.83
CA LYS A 441 -14.46 20.57 11.93
C LYS A 441 -13.49 21.47 11.20
N ASN A 442 -12.21 21.11 11.20
CA ASN A 442 -11.13 21.86 10.53
C ASN A 442 -10.45 20.96 9.51
N PRO A 443 -10.03 21.49 8.34
CA PRO A 443 -9.19 20.73 7.43
C PRO A 443 -7.90 20.29 8.14
N PRO A 444 -7.41 19.07 7.89
CA PRO A 444 -6.15 18.61 8.47
C PRO A 444 -5.00 19.55 8.04
N ALA A 445 -4.04 19.76 8.92
CA ALA A 445 -2.85 20.58 8.62
C ALA A 445 -1.80 19.74 7.89
N ASP A 446 -2.20 19.07 6.78
CA ASP A 446 -1.37 18.20 5.98
C ASP A 446 -0.71 18.93 4.78
N TYR A 447 0.13 18.19 4.06
CA TYR A 447 0.82 18.68 2.88
C TYR A 447 -0.16 19.12 1.78
N PHE A 448 -1.27 18.41 1.59
CA PHE A 448 -2.27 18.77 0.58
C PHE A 448 -2.93 20.10 0.88
N GLN A 449 -3.33 20.35 2.13
CA GLN A 449 -3.89 21.64 2.55
C GLN A 449 -2.90 22.79 2.41
N LYS A 450 -1.62 22.54 2.70
CA LYS A 450 -0.56 23.51 2.44
C LYS A 450 -0.51 23.88 0.95
N LYS A 451 -0.55 22.89 0.05
CA LYS A 451 -0.52 23.11 -1.40
C LYS A 451 -1.78 23.79 -1.93
N ILE A 452 -2.94 23.53 -1.34
CA ILE A 452 -4.19 24.26 -1.67
C ILE A 452 -4.02 25.75 -1.33
N ARG A 453 -3.53 26.09 -0.13
CA ARG A 453 -3.32 27.49 0.29
C ARG A 453 -2.32 28.21 -0.62
N GLU A 454 -1.18 27.58 -0.89
CA GLU A 454 -0.17 28.14 -1.82
C GLU A 454 -0.80 28.44 -3.21
N TYR A 455 -1.62 27.53 -3.73
CA TYR A 455 -2.29 27.71 -5.01
C TYR A 455 -3.33 28.84 -5.00
N GLU A 456 -4.10 28.97 -3.93
CA GLU A 456 -5.08 30.05 -3.78
C GLU A 456 -4.41 31.42 -3.67
N GLU A 457 -3.28 31.51 -2.96
CA GLU A 457 -2.48 32.74 -2.85
C GLU A 457 -1.92 33.16 -4.22
N GLN A 458 -1.36 32.22 -4.98
CA GLN A 458 -0.89 32.47 -6.34
C GLN A 458 -2.01 32.96 -7.26
N LYS A 459 -3.22 32.40 -7.12
CA LYS A 459 -4.40 32.82 -7.87
C LYS A 459 -4.85 34.25 -7.53
N LYS A 460 -4.77 34.64 -6.25
CA LYS A 460 -5.08 36.00 -5.80
C LYS A 460 -4.07 37.00 -6.35
N GLN A 461 -2.78 36.66 -6.38
CA GLN A 461 -1.71 37.55 -6.91
C GLN A 461 -1.81 37.74 -8.43
N LYS A 462 -2.29 36.73 -9.19
CA LYS A 462 -2.45 36.79 -10.66
C LYS A 462 -3.73 37.50 -11.11
N LYS A 463 -4.69 37.81 -10.23
CA LYS A 463 -5.83 38.69 -10.56
C LYS A 463 -5.35 40.13 -10.63
N PRO A 464 -5.50 40.85 -11.77
CA PRO A 464 -5.20 42.28 -11.82
C PRO A 464 -6.03 42.98 -10.75
N LYS A 465 -5.38 43.86 -9.96
CA LYS A 465 -6.12 44.80 -9.14
C LYS A 465 -6.97 45.64 -10.10
N GLU A 466 -8.29 45.39 -10.16
CA GLU A 466 -9.21 46.31 -10.81
C GLU A 466 -8.97 47.66 -10.20
N LYS A 467 -8.50 48.59 -11.04
CA LYS A 467 -8.38 49.99 -10.69
C LYS A 467 -9.77 50.48 -10.32
N THR A 468 -9.96 50.75 -9.04
CA THR A 468 -11.05 51.64 -8.58
C THR A 468 -10.78 52.98 -9.18
N VAL A 469 -11.33 53.26 -10.36
CA VAL A 469 -11.48 54.62 -10.87
C VAL A 469 -12.75 55.15 -10.24
N LYS A 470 -12.57 56.14 -9.39
CA LYS A 470 -13.63 56.98 -8.87
C LYS A 470 -14.22 57.82 -10.00
#